data_806a3ab31204ea0fb2090167ac8a998c
#
_entry.id   806a3ab31204ea0fb2090167ac8a998c
#
_cell.length_a   1.000
_cell.length_b   1.000
_cell.length_c   1.000
_cell.angle_alpha   90.00
_cell.angle_beta   90.00
_cell.angle_gamma   90.00
#
_symmetry.space_group_name_H-M   'P 1'
#
loop_
_entity.id
_entity.type
_entity.pdbx_description
1 polymer ?
#
loop_
_entity_poly.entity_id
_entity_poly.type
_entity_poly.pdbx_seq_one_letter_code
_entity_poly.pdbx_strand_id
1 'polypeptide(L)'
;MVLDSLKSHRMIGIIQPKNNNDDFFTMGCIGKITSYIETPDYRLVLNLEGICRFVLYERNLSPKWYYQATIDTSDYLDDLNNLEPMVDRNNLIQKYANFFKMKKLEIDREVLAETSNLQLLSTLAMLAPFNKIDKQAILESPNVKERINTINSILDLNTFQVVSNNSNQLN
;
A
#
# COMPACT_ATOMS: atom_id res chain seq x y z
N MET A 1 3.68 -10.46 19.59
CA MET A 1 2.64 -10.00 18.67
C MET A 1 2.27 -11.08 17.64
N VAL A 2 3.12 -11.43 16.66
CA VAL A 2 2.76 -12.40 15.60
C VAL A 2 2.30 -13.73 16.15
N LEU A 3 3.04 -14.34 17.08
CA LEU A 3 2.67 -15.62 17.70
C LEU A 3 1.34 -15.55 18.46
N ASP A 4 1.01 -14.42 19.07
CA ASP A 4 -0.29 -14.23 19.74
C ASP A 4 -1.42 -14.12 18.72
N SER A 5 -1.18 -13.39 17.62
CA SER A 5 -2.13 -13.28 16.53
C SER A 5 -2.38 -14.63 15.85
N LEU A 6 -1.34 -15.44 15.61
CA LEU A 6 -1.46 -16.79 15.02
C LEU A 6 -2.31 -17.74 15.88
N LYS A 7 -2.27 -17.57 17.21
CA LYS A 7 -3.08 -18.36 18.16
C LYS A 7 -4.53 -17.88 18.29
N SER A 8 -4.89 -16.76 17.67
CA SER A 8 -6.23 -16.16 17.78
C SER A 8 -6.84 -15.91 16.40
N HIS A 9 -7.04 -14.66 16.03
CA HIS A 9 -7.75 -14.24 14.82
C HIS A 9 -6.85 -14.13 13.56
N ARG A 10 -5.53 -14.28 13.70
CA ARG A 10 -4.52 -14.10 12.63
C ARG A 10 -4.50 -12.72 11.98
N MET A 11 -5.03 -11.71 12.65
CA MET A 11 -5.05 -10.34 12.12
C MET A 11 -4.06 -9.45 12.85
N ILE A 12 -3.39 -8.57 12.11
CA ILE A 12 -2.52 -7.52 12.63
C ILE A 12 -2.83 -6.21 11.92
N GLY A 13 -2.74 -5.10 12.65
CA GLY A 13 -2.81 -3.77 12.06
C GLY A 13 -1.44 -3.33 11.57
N ILE A 14 -1.39 -2.79 10.35
CA ILE A 14 -0.18 -2.18 9.78
C ILE A 14 -0.45 -0.71 9.61
N ILE A 15 0.44 0.11 10.17
CA ILE A 15 0.36 1.57 10.10
C ILE A 15 1.74 2.14 9.78
N GLN A 16 1.77 3.17 8.95
CA GLN A 16 3.02 3.78 8.50
C GLN A 16 3.52 4.84 9.49
N PRO A 17 4.81 4.84 9.86
CA PRO A 17 5.38 5.92 10.66
C PRO A 17 5.55 7.18 9.81
N LYS A 18 5.21 8.35 10.36
CA LYS A 18 5.48 9.67 9.72
C LYS A 18 6.95 9.99 9.74
N ASN A 19 7.57 9.90 10.92
CA ASN A 19 8.97 10.22 11.18
C ASN A 19 9.60 9.15 12.08
N ASN A 20 10.87 9.35 12.46
CA ASN A 20 11.57 8.43 13.36
C ASN A 20 11.16 8.56 14.85
N ASN A 21 10.23 9.46 15.17
CA ASN A 21 9.86 9.85 16.54
C ASN A 21 8.49 9.29 16.94
N ASP A 22 8.28 8.00 16.82
CA ASP A 22 7.07 7.33 17.34
C ASP A 22 5.72 8.00 16.95
N ASP A 23 5.73 8.79 15.86
CA ASP A 23 4.58 9.43 15.26
C ASP A 23 4.13 8.64 14.01
N PHE A 24 2.85 8.31 13.95
CA PHE A 24 2.27 7.49 12.89
C PHE A 24 1.19 8.26 12.13
N PHE A 25 0.94 7.86 10.90
CA PHE A 25 -0.28 8.28 10.23
C PHE A 25 -1.50 7.75 10.99
N THR A 26 -2.64 8.36 10.81
CA THR A 26 -3.88 7.93 11.47
C THR A 26 -4.55 6.76 10.76
N MET A 27 -4.29 6.62 9.45
CA MET A 27 -4.86 5.53 8.67
C MET A 27 -3.86 4.40 8.47
N GLY A 28 -4.34 3.18 8.71
CA GLY A 28 -3.65 1.94 8.45
C GLY A 28 -4.53 0.91 7.76
N CYS A 29 -4.05 -0.33 7.70
CA CYS A 29 -4.78 -1.45 7.12
C CYS A 29 -4.67 -2.68 8.03
N ILE A 30 -5.79 -3.39 8.20
CA ILE A 30 -5.81 -4.71 8.83
C ILE A 30 -5.32 -5.72 7.81
N GLY A 31 -4.29 -6.48 8.18
CA GLY A 31 -3.78 -7.60 7.41
C GLY A 31 -4.06 -8.93 8.11
N LYS A 32 -4.54 -9.92 7.36
CA LYS A 32 -4.68 -11.30 7.81
C LYS A 32 -3.45 -12.11 7.44
N ILE A 33 -2.85 -12.80 8.39
CA ILE A 33 -1.73 -13.71 8.14
C ILE A 33 -2.27 -14.95 7.44
N THR A 34 -2.00 -15.09 6.16
CA THR A 34 -2.42 -16.24 5.34
C THR A 34 -1.42 -17.39 5.42
N SER A 35 -0.14 -17.08 5.44
CA SER A 35 0.93 -18.05 5.66
C SER A 35 2.14 -17.40 6.33
N TYR A 36 3.02 -18.24 6.87
CA TYR A 36 4.31 -17.78 7.40
C TYR A 36 5.38 -18.87 7.21
N ILE A 37 6.63 -18.42 7.17
CA ILE A 37 7.81 -19.28 7.12
C ILE A 37 8.75 -18.82 8.22
N GLU A 38 9.25 -19.76 9.00
CA GLU A 38 10.33 -19.50 9.95
C GLU A 38 11.68 -19.69 9.24
N THR A 39 12.51 -18.67 9.30
CA THR A 39 13.85 -18.72 8.70
C THR A 39 14.86 -19.36 9.67
N PRO A 40 16.02 -19.86 9.19
CA PRO A 40 17.03 -20.50 10.04
C PRO A 40 17.57 -19.60 11.17
N ASP A 41 17.43 -18.28 11.04
CA ASP A 41 17.81 -17.29 12.05
C ASP A 41 16.61 -16.88 12.95
N TYR A 42 15.58 -17.73 13.03
CA TYR A 42 14.39 -17.57 13.87
C TYR A 42 13.53 -16.33 13.58
N ARG A 43 13.66 -15.73 12.40
CA ARG A 43 12.74 -14.68 11.95
C ARG A 43 11.52 -15.29 11.28
N LEU A 44 10.39 -14.57 11.35
CA LEU A 44 9.16 -14.97 10.68
C LEU A 44 8.96 -14.09 9.42
N VAL A 45 8.90 -14.74 8.27
CA VAL A 45 8.43 -14.11 7.03
C VAL A 45 6.95 -14.39 6.91
N LEU A 46 6.14 -13.32 6.81
CA LEU A 46 4.69 -13.40 6.80
C LEU A 46 4.15 -13.03 5.42
N ASN A 47 3.17 -13.79 4.96
CA ASN A 47 2.27 -13.35 3.89
C ASN A 47 1.02 -12.75 4.52
N LEU A 48 0.71 -11.52 4.14
CA LEU A 48 -0.44 -10.77 4.63
C LEU A 48 -1.39 -10.47 3.49
N GLU A 49 -2.66 -10.75 3.73
CA GLU A 49 -3.76 -10.32 2.88
C GLU A 49 -4.42 -9.09 3.51
N GLY A 50 -4.53 -8.00 2.75
CA GLY A 50 -5.22 -6.79 3.20
C GLY A 50 -6.71 -7.05 3.33
N ILE A 51 -7.29 -6.70 4.47
CA ILE A 51 -8.71 -6.92 4.76
C ILE A 51 -9.49 -5.62 4.64
N CYS A 52 -9.14 -4.62 5.43
CA CYS A 52 -9.89 -3.38 5.52
C CYS A 52 -9.00 -2.27 6.05
N ARG A 53 -9.20 -1.04 5.57
CA ARG A 53 -8.58 0.15 6.15
C ARG A 53 -9.19 0.46 7.51
N PHE A 54 -8.44 1.18 8.32
CA PHE A 54 -8.91 1.65 9.62
C PHE A 54 -8.36 3.03 9.95
N VAL A 55 -9.07 3.75 10.81
CA VAL A 55 -8.57 4.95 11.49
C VAL A 55 -8.11 4.56 12.89
N LEU A 56 -6.90 4.94 13.24
CA LEU A 56 -6.32 4.75 14.58
C LEU A 56 -6.85 5.85 15.52
N TYR A 57 -7.54 5.46 16.59
CA TYR A 57 -7.95 6.37 17.67
C TYR A 57 -6.94 6.41 18.80
N GLU A 58 -6.55 5.25 19.27
CA GLU A 58 -5.69 5.14 20.43
C GLU A 58 -4.78 3.92 20.31
N ARG A 59 -3.58 4.01 20.87
CA ARG A 59 -2.67 2.89 20.97
C ARG A 59 -2.05 2.83 22.36
N ASN A 60 -1.93 1.63 22.89
CA ASN A 60 -1.35 1.36 24.19
C ASN A 60 -0.27 0.29 24.08
N LEU A 61 0.86 0.50 24.73
CA LEU A 61 1.90 -0.52 24.80
C LEU A 61 1.43 -1.65 25.72
N SER A 62 1.34 -2.86 25.20
CA SER A 62 0.97 -4.02 26.01
C SER A 62 2.13 -4.47 26.90
N PRO A 63 1.86 -5.24 27.99
CA PRO A 63 2.91 -5.85 28.81
C PRO A 63 3.87 -6.77 28.04
N LYS A 64 3.50 -7.18 26.82
CA LYS A 64 4.32 -8.03 25.94
C LYS A 64 5.13 -7.22 24.93
N TRP A 65 5.28 -5.90 25.14
CA TRP A 65 6.12 -5.02 24.33
C TRP A 65 5.69 -4.87 22.86
N TYR A 66 4.40 -4.95 22.57
CA TYR A 66 3.82 -4.52 21.30
C TYR A 66 2.59 -3.65 21.51
N TYR A 67 2.27 -2.83 20.52
CA TYR A 67 1.09 -1.96 20.62
C TYR A 67 -0.20 -2.73 20.38
N GLN A 68 -1.19 -2.42 21.20
CA GLN A 68 -2.60 -2.70 20.96
C GLN A 68 -3.30 -1.38 20.63
N ALA A 69 -4.24 -1.40 19.72
CA ALA A 69 -4.87 -0.20 19.20
C ALA A 69 -6.39 -0.31 19.23
N THR A 70 -7.04 0.82 19.55
CA THR A 70 -8.46 1.03 19.28
C THR A 70 -8.58 1.67 17.90
N ILE A 71 -9.33 1.04 17.01
CA ILE A 71 -9.46 1.42 15.61
C ILE A 71 -10.93 1.54 15.22
N ASP A 72 -11.19 2.32 14.18
CA ASP A 72 -12.49 2.39 13.52
C ASP A 72 -12.37 1.98 12.04
N THR A 73 -13.29 1.14 11.60
CA THR A 73 -13.40 0.65 10.22
C THR A 73 -14.69 1.07 9.55
N SER A 74 -15.57 1.81 10.23
CA SER A 74 -16.95 2.09 9.79
C SER A 74 -17.03 2.73 8.39
N ASP A 75 -16.11 3.63 8.08
CA ASP A 75 -16.07 4.34 6.79
C ASP A 75 -15.44 3.50 5.66
N TYR A 76 -14.89 2.33 5.98
CA TYR A 76 -14.13 1.50 5.03
C TYR A 76 -14.69 0.08 4.88
N LEU A 77 -15.93 -0.16 5.29
CA LEU A 77 -16.57 -1.48 5.15
C LEU A 77 -16.71 -1.91 3.68
N ASP A 78 -16.73 -0.96 2.77
CA ASP A 78 -16.72 -1.24 1.32
C ASP A 78 -15.42 -1.90 0.85
N ASP A 79 -14.33 -1.80 1.61
CA ASP A 79 -13.09 -2.54 1.32
C ASP A 79 -13.29 -4.07 1.40
N LEU A 80 -14.31 -4.53 2.14
CA LEU A 80 -14.67 -5.94 2.23
C LEU A 80 -15.41 -6.44 0.98
N ASN A 81 -15.92 -5.51 0.17
CA ASN A 81 -16.64 -5.81 -1.06
C ASN A 81 -15.63 -5.86 -2.20
N ASN A 82 -15.40 -7.02 -2.77
CA ASN A 82 -14.51 -7.21 -3.93
C ASN A 82 -15.18 -6.71 -5.23
N LEU A 83 -15.70 -5.48 -5.23
CA LEU A 83 -16.29 -4.88 -6.41
C LEU A 83 -15.18 -4.48 -7.38
N GLU A 84 -15.27 -5.01 -8.60
CA GLU A 84 -14.32 -4.68 -9.66
C GLU A 84 -14.51 -3.23 -10.12
N PRO A 85 -13.50 -2.36 -9.96
CA PRO A 85 -13.58 -0.99 -10.43
C PRO A 85 -13.47 -0.91 -11.95
N MET A 86 -14.15 0.09 -12.53
CA MET A 86 -13.90 0.45 -13.93
C MET A 86 -12.57 1.20 -14.02
N VAL A 87 -11.61 0.61 -14.72
CA VAL A 87 -10.26 1.16 -14.90
C VAL A 87 -9.89 1.09 -16.38
N ASP A 88 -9.37 2.17 -16.92
CA ASP A 88 -8.65 2.11 -18.19
C ASP A 88 -7.27 1.45 -17.96
N ARG A 89 -7.26 0.11 -18.03
CA ARG A 89 -6.08 -0.72 -17.76
C ARG A 89 -4.90 -0.35 -18.64
N ASN A 90 -5.17 -0.13 -19.93
CA ASN A 90 -4.11 0.12 -20.91
C ASN A 90 -3.40 1.44 -20.59
N ASN A 91 -4.15 2.49 -20.31
CA ASN A 91 -3.61 3.79 -19.93
C ASN A 91 -2.84 3.68 -18.60
N LEU A 92 -3.41 3.01 -17.60
CA LEU A 92 -2.79 2.86 -16.29
C LEU A 92 -1.46 2.09 -16.39
N ILE A 93 -1.45 0.93 -17.05
CA ILE A 93 -0.25 0.11 -17.26
C ILE A 93 0.81 0.90 -18.05
N GLN A 94 0.40 1.68 -19.05
CA GLN A 94 1.32 2.50 -19.83
C GLN A 94 1.98 3.61 -18.99
N LYS A 95 1.21 4.30 -18.14
CA LYS A 95 1.73 5.32 -17.23
C LYS A 95 2.73 4.71 -16.23
N TYR A 96 2.40 3.56 -15.65
CA TYR A 96 3.32 2.84 -14.76
C TYR A 96 4.58 2.39 -15.48
N ALA A 97 4.46 1.82 -16.69
CA ALA A 97 5.62 1.39 -17.47
C ALA A 97 6.57 2.57 -17.77
N ASN A 98 6.03 3.73 -18.10
CA ASN A 98 6.83 4.95 -18.29
C ASN A 98 7.54 5.35 -16.99
N PHE A 99 6.82 5.35 -15.87
CA PHE A 99 7.36 5.68 -14.56
C PHE A 99 8.48 4.71 -14.14
N PHE A 100 8.26 3.38 -14.28
CA PHE A 100 9.28 2.37 -13.98
C PHE A 100 10.53 2.53 -14.85
N LYS A 101 10.34 2.75 -16.16
CA LYS A 101 11.45 3.01 -17.10
C LYS A 101 12.28 4.23 -16.66
N MET A 102 11.64 5.31 -16.21
CA MET A 102 12.33 6.49 -15.69
C MET A 102 13.12 6.19 -14.40
N LYS A 103 12.63 5.28 -13.57
CA LYS A 103 13.33 4.80 -12.36
C LYS A 103 14.35 3.69 -12.66
N LYS A 104 14.57 3.33 -13.94
CA LYS A 104 15.44 2.23 -14.40
C LYS A 104 15.04 0.87 -13.80
N LEU A 105 13.75 0.66 -13.66
CA LEU A 105 13.13 -0.57 -13.19
C LEU A 105 12.35 -1.22 -14.33
N GLU A 106 12.26 -2.53 -14.32
CA GLU A 106 11.43 -3.30 -15.24
C GLU A 106 10.14 -3.73 -14.57
N ILE A 107 9.09 -3.85 -15.35
CA ILE A 107 7.79 -4.36 -14.94
C ILE A 107 7.34 -5.43 -15.89
N ASP A 108 6.97 -6.58 -15.36
CA ASP A 108 6.40 -7.66 -16.14
C ASP A 108 4.93 -7.35 -16.48
N ARG A 109 4.69 -7.01 -17.75
CA ARG A 109 3.36 -6.64 -18.23
C ARG A 109 2.44 -7.84 -18.39
N GLU A 110 2.99 -9.04 -18.63
CA GLU A 110 2.20 -10.25 -18.83
C GLU A 110 1.53 -10.66 -17.53
N VAL A 111 2.28 -10.62 -16.43
CA VAL A 111 1.73 -10.87 -15.09
C VAL A 111 0.60 -9.90 -14.74
N LEU A 112 0.71 -8.63 -15.13
CA LEU A 112 -0.33 -7.64 -14.88
C LEU A 112 -1.57 -7.83 -15.75
N ALA A 113 -1.44 -8.42 -16.95
CA ALA A 113 -2.56 -8.58 -17.88
C ALA A 113 -3.66 -9.52 -17.33
N GLU A 114 -3.28 -10.52 -16.57
CA GLU A 114 -4.16 -11.56 -16.06
C GLU A 114 -4.82 -11.23 -14.70
N THR A 115 -4.37 -10.16 -14.03
CA THR A 115 -4.91 -9.75 -12.72
C THR A 115 -6.24 -9.02 -12.84
N SER A 116 -7.10 -9.08 -11.82
CA SER A 116 -8.30 -8.25 -11.73
C SER A 116 -7.95 -6.75 -11.62
N ASN A 117 -8.91 -5.87 -11.88
CA ASN A 117 -8.64 -4.42 -11.78
C ASN A 117 -8.28 -4.00 -10.36
N LEU A 118 -8.93 -4.58 -9.36
CA LEU A 118 -8.65 -4.32 -7.95
C LEU A 118 -7.24 -4.79 -7.57
N GLN A 119 -6.86 -5.99 -8.01
CA GLN A 119 -5.51 -6.51 -7.80
C GLN A 119 -4.45 -5.69 -8.55
N LEU A 120 -4.73 -5.27 -9.79
CA LEU A 120 -3.85 -4.42 -10.58
C LEU A 120 -3.53 -3.11 -9.83
N LEU A 121 -4.55 -2.41 -9.33
CA LEU A 121 -4.36 -1.16 -8.58
C LEU A 121 -3.50 -1.38 -7.34
N SER A 122 -3.78 -2.44 -6.57
CA SER A 122 -3.06 -2.75 -5.34
C SER A 122 -1.61 -3.15 -5.63
N THR A 123 -1.39 -4.02 -6.60
CA THR A 123 -0.05 -4.50 -6.99
C THR A 123 0.81 -3.35 -7.51
N LEU A 124 0.26 -2.51 -8.39
CA LEU A 124 1.00 -1.36 -8.92
C LEU A 124 1.35 -0.35 -7.82
N ALA A 125 0.42 -0.05 -6.89
CA ALA A 125 0.68 0.83 -5.76
C ALA A 125 1.77 0.28 -4.81
N MET A 126 1.83 -1.04 -4.63
CA MET A 126 2.85 -1.70 -3.81
C MET A 126 4.22 -1.71 -4.48
N LEU A 127 4.28 -2.11 -5.76
CA LEU A 127 5.53 -2.27 -6.51
C LEU A 127 6.15 -0.94 -6.90
N ALA A 128 5.35 0.09 -7.13
CA ALA A 128 5.87 1.38 -7.53
C ALA A 128 6.80 1.97 -6.46
N PRO A 129 7.96 2.51 -6.86
CA PRO A 129 8.91 3.15 -5.97
C PRO A 129 8.44 4.56 -5.56
N PHE A 130 7.17 4.67 -5.17
CA PHE A 130 6.60 5.88 -4.58
C PHE A 130 7.22 6.14 -3.21
N ASN A 131 7.35 7.40 -2.86
CA ASN A 131 7.71 7.76 -1.50
C ASN A 131 6.59 7.40 -0.51
N LYS A 132 6.88 7.46 0.78
CA LYS A 132 5.91 7.05 1.81
C LYS A 132 4.68 7.97 1.89
N ILE A 133 4.83 9.24 1.54
CA ILE A 133 3.71 10.22 1.55
C ILE A 133 2.74 9.88 0.41
N ASP A 134 3.28 9.60 -0.79
CA ASP A 134 2.48 9.21 -1.95
C ASP A 134 1.72 7.89 -1.68
N LYS A 135 2.40 6.89 -1.10
CA LYS A 135 1.75 5.62 -0.72
C LYS A 135 0.65 5.82 0.33
N GLN A 136 0.87 6.71 1.27
CA GLN A 136 -0.14 7.05 2.27
C GLN A 136 -1.34 7.77 1.64
N ALA A 137 -1.11 8.73 0.74
CA ALA A 137 -2.18 9.42 0.03
C ALA A 137 -3.06 8.45 -0.81
N ILE A 138 -2.43 7.43 -1.42
CA ILE A 138 -3.17 6.37 -2.12
C ILE A 138 -4.03 5.55 -1.13
N LEU A 139 -3.50 5.22 0.04
CA LEU A 139 -4.23 4.49 1.08
C LEU A 139 -5.40 5.31 1.63
N GLU A 140 -5.19 6.61 1.84
CA GLU A 140 -6.18 7.55 2.40
C GLU A 140 -7.27 7.96 1.41
N SER A 141 -7.15 7.58 0.13
CA SER A 141 -8.18 7.87 -0.88
C SER A 141 -9.54 7.28 -0.45
N PRO A 142 -10.61 8.07 -0.36
CA PRO A 142 -11.86 7.65 0.27
C PRO A 142 -12.53 6.45 -0.41
N ASN A 143 -12.41 6.36 -1.72
CA ASN A 143 -12.97 5.28 -2.52
C ASN A 143 -12.05 4.89 -3.67
N VAL A 144 -12.39 3.82 -4.40
CA VAL A 144 -11.55 3.29 -5.49
C VAL A 144 -11.38 4.28 -6.63
N LYS A 145 -12.41 5.08 -6.96
CA LYS A 145 -12.34 6.11 -8.00
C LYS A 145 -11.32 7.18 -7.64
N GLU A 146 -11.38 7.70 -6.43
CA GLU A 146 -10.41 8.69 -5.94
C GLU A 146 -9.01 8.09 -5.82
N ARG A 147 -8.89 6.82 -5.47
CA ARG A 147 -7.60 6.10 -5.47
C ARG A 147 -6.97 6.08 -6.87
N ILE A 148 -7.75 5.81 -7.92
CA ILE A 148 -7.29 5.86 -9.31
C ILE A 148 -6.84 7.28 -9.68
N ASN A 149 -7.60 8.30 -9.29
CA ASN A 149 -7.26 9.70 -9.55
C ASN A 149 -5.96 10.11 -8.84
N THR A 150 -5.80 9.72 -7.56
CA THR A 150 -4.59 9.96 -6.77
C THR A 150 -3.37 9.30 -7.41
N ILE A 151 -3.48 8.03 -7.81
CA ILE A 151 -2.42 7.31 -8.51
C ILE A 151 -2.03 8.02 -9.80
N ASN A 152 -3.00 8.38 -10.65
CA ASN A 152 -2.73 9.09 -11.90
C ASN A 152 -2.02 10.42 -11.66
N SER A 153 -2.47 11.20 -10.68
CA SER A 153 -1.86 12.49 -10.31
C SER A 153 -0.40 12.32 -9.85
N ILE A 154 -0.13 11.32 -9.02
CA ILE A 154 1.23 11.01 -8.55
C ILE A 154 2.15 10.61 -9.72
N LEU A 155 1.66 9.78 -10.64
CA LEU A 155 2.41 9.36 -11.82
C LEU A 155 2.72 10.56 -12.74
N ASP A 156 1.75 11.41 -12.98
CA ASP A 156 1.91 12.60 -13.82
C ASP A 156 2.92 13.58 -13.19
N LEU A 157 2.80 13.89 -11.90
CA LEU A 157 3.74 14.76 -11.18
C LEU A 157 5.19 14.22 -11.21
N ASN A 158 5.37 12.94 -10.96
CA ASN A 158 6.71 12.32 -11.01
C ASN A 158 7.29 12.36 -12.43
N THR A 159 6.46 12.22 -13.47
CA THR A 159 6.90 12.33 -14.87
C THR A 159 7.35 13.75 -15.20
N PHE A 160 6.62 14.77 -14.79
CA PHE A 160 6.98 16.18 -15.00
C PHE A 160 8.28 16.56 -14.31
N GLN A 161 8.52 16.11 -13.08
CA GLN A 161 9.72 16.42 -12.32
C GLN A 161 11.00 15.90 -12.99
N VAL A 162 10.95 14.72 -13.59
CA VAL A 162 12.13 14.15 -14.27
C VAL A 162 12.42 14.87 -15.57
N VAL A 163 11.40 15.27 -16.32
CA VAL A 163 11.58 16.03 -17.57
C VAL A 163 12.19 17.40 -17.27
N SER A 164 11.71 18.10 -16.23
CA SER A 164 12.23 19.42 -15.85
C SER A 164 13.67 19.38 -15.31
N ASN A 165 14.03 18.32 -14.58
CA ASN A 165 15.41 18.18 -14.07
C ASN A 165 16.41 17.85 -15.19
N ASN A 166 16.00 17.10 -16.21
CA ASN A 166 16.87 16.81 -17.37
C ASN A 166 17.07 18.03 -18.29
N SER A 167 16.07 18.91 -18.39
CA SER A 167 16.21 20.15 -19.15
C SER A 167 17.14 21.20 -18.49
N ASN A 168 17.24 21.18 -17.16
CA ASN A 168 18.13 22.07 -16.41
C ASN A 168 19.61 21.60 -16.36
N GLN A 169 19.90 20.37 -16.78
CA GLN A 169 21.27 19.84 -16.87
C GLN A 169 21.91 20.03 -18.27
N LEU A 170 21.16 20.56 -19.23
CA LEU A 170 21.61 20.76 -20.61
C LEU A 170 21.88 22.25 -20.95
N ASN A 171 21.90 23.15 -19.96
CA ASN A 171 22.24 24.57 -20.12
C ASN A 171 23.49 24.91 -19.33
#